data_f98bc4e4de0e939e47e268cd864fd4b9
#
_entry.id   f98bc4e4de0e939e47e268cd864fd4b9
#
_cell.length_a   1.000
_cell.length_b   1.000
_cell.length_c   1.000
_cell.angle_alpha   90.00
_cell.angle_beta   90.00
_cell.angle_gamma   90.00
#
_symmetry.space_group_name_H-M   'P 1'
#
loop_
_entity.id
_entity.type
_entity.pdbx_description
1 polymer ?
#
loop_
_entity_poly.entity_id
_entity_poly.type
_entity_poly.pdbx_seq_one_letter_code
_entity_poly.pdbx_strand_id
1 'polypeptide(L)'
;VPVKIYPECYNCFITQAIRSSRIHTQDTERILDVVQAVVKVLVDIDHNVPPPLISEYVYGTIRRKLGVDDPYGEIKKRYNDIAMGYLEFAMKRLESSDDPLECALKLSLAGNIIDFGSEVKRFDIMETINQTVNEGFDLNDIESFKKQLKRAKNLVLIADNAGEAVFDRVLLETIGRLYPSLKIHVFVRGGPIINDVTIDDAKYIGLDRVAHLVKTHRPIPGFWPAYCEDECKRIYDECDLIISKGQGNFETLTEIKDERVFFLFIVKCRVVANYLGVKKYAKIFKQNRGR
;
A
#
# COMPACT_ATOMS: atom_id res chain seq x y z
N VAL A 1 -6.07 1.66 -21.85
CA VAL A 1 -5.00 0.67 -22.00
C VAL A 1 -4.85 -0.03 -20.64
N PRO A 2 -4.94 -1.38 -20.56
CA PRO A 2 -4.87 -2.09 -19.30
C PRO A 2 -3.55 -1.86 -18.54
N VAL A 3 -3.58 -1.98 -17.22
CA VAL A 3 -2.34 -1.95 -16.41
C VAL A 3 -1.64 -3.28 -16.59
N LYS A 4 -0.54 -3.26 -17.35
CA LYS A 4 0.30 -4.40 -17.68
C LYS A 4 1.76 -4.01 -17.62
N ILE A 5 2.67 -4.91 -17.99
CA ILE A 5 4.09 -4.60 -18.07
C ILE A 5 4.37 -3.62 -19.22
N TYR A 6 4.99 -2.50 -18.89
CA TYR A 6 5.51 -1.50 -19.81
C TYR A 6 7.05 -1.47 -19.75
N PRO A 7 7.73 -0.89 -20.75
CA PRO A 7 9.20 -0.77 -20.74
C PRO A 7 9.73 -0.11 -19.46
N GLU A 8 9.01 0.86 -18.91
CA GLU A 8 9.35 1.55 -17.65
C GLU A 8 9.38 0.61 -16.44
N CYS A 9 8.60 -0.47 -16.46
CA CYS A 9 8.56 -1.45 -15.36
C CYS A 9 9.88 -2.22 -15.23
N TYR A 10 10.59 -2.48 -16.33
CA TYR A 10 11.91 -3.11 -16.30
C TYR A 10 12.92 -2.29 -15.50
N ASN A 11 12.94 -0.97 -15.73
CA ASN A 11 13.79 -0.08 -14.95
C ASN A 11 13.44 -0.13 -13.46
N CYS A 12 12.15 -0.20 -13.11
CA CYS A 12 11.68 -0.35 -11.74
C CYS A 12 12.22 -1.62 -11.09
N PHE A 13 12.07 -2.78 -11.73
CA PHE A 13 12.53 -4.07 -11.21
C PHE A 13 14.05 -4.10 -11.00
N ILE A 14 14.83 -3.60 -11.97
CA ILE A 14 16.30 -3.52 -11.87
C ILE A 14 16.71 -2.57 -10.74
N THR A 15 16.08 -1.40 -10.63
CA THR A 15 16.34 -0.44 -9.56
C THR A 15 16.07 -1.06 -8.20
N GLN A 16 14.98 -1.82 -8.05
CA GLN A 16 14.64 -2.51 -6.82
C GLN A 16 15.66 -3.62 -6.48
N ALA A 17 16.15 -4.37 -7.47
CA ALA A 17 17.21 -5.37 -7.25
C ALA A 17 18.47 -4.72 -6.67
N ILE A 18 18.89 -3.57 -7.21
CA ILE A 18 20.06 -2.81 -6.73
C ILE A 18 19.81 -2.29 -5.31
N ARG A 19 18.65 -1.65 -5.06
CA ARG A 19 18.32 -1.08 -3.75
C ARG A 19 18.25 -2.15 -2.66
N SER A 20 17.51 -3.24 -2.91
CA SER A 20 17.41 -4.37 -1.98
C SER A 20 18.77 -4.97 -1.66
N SER A 21 19.65 -5.12 -2.66
CA SER A 21 21.01 -5.64 -2.44
C SER A 21 21.84 -4.70 -1.58
N ARG A 22 21.77 -3.38 -1.81
CA ARG A 22 22.52 -2.38 -1.04
C ARG A 22 22.13 -2.27 0.42
N ILE A 23 20.97 -2.75 0.81
CA ILE A 23 20.57 -2.88 2.21
C ILE A 23 21.48 -3.88 2.95
N HIS A 24 21.96 -4.93 2.24
CA HIS A 24 22.66 -6.06 2.85
C HIS A 24 24.14 -6.11 2.52
N THR A 25 24.60 -5.48 1.45
CA THR A 25 26.00 -5.55 1.02
C THR A 25 26.42 -4.31 0.24
N GLN A 26 27.72 -3.96 0.36
CA GLN A 26 28.37 -2.97 -0.50
C GLN A 26 29.28 -3.65 -1.56
N ASP A 27 29.34 -4.99 -1.56
CA ASP A 27 30.10 -5.75 -2.54
C ASP A 27 29.44 -5.67 -3.93
N THR A 28 30.13 -5.03 -4.85
CA THR A 28 29.66 -4.78 -6.21
C THR A 28 29.43 -6.07 -6.99
N GLU A 29 30.28 -7.07 -6.85
CA GLU A 29 30.15 -8.35 -7.55
C GLU A 29 28.89 -9.10 -7.08
N ARG A 30 28.64 -9.09 -5.77
CA ARG A 30 27.43 -9.68 -5.19
C ARG A 30 26.17 -8.95 -5.65
N ILE A 31 26.20 -7.62 -5.75
CA ILE A 31 25.09 -6.83 -6.28
C ILE A 31 24.85 -7.16 -7.75
N LEU A 32 25.91 -7.25 -8.56
CA LEU A 32 25.82 -7.62 -9.96
C LEU A 32 25.22 -9.02 -10.16
N ASP A 33 25.60 -10.01 -9.34
CA ASP A 33 25.02 -11.36 -9.39
C ASP A 33 23.50 -11.34 -9.14
N VAL A 34 23.03 -10.54 -8.16
CA VAL A 34 21.58 -10.36 -7.91
C VAL A 34 20.90 -9.72 -9.12
N VAL A 35 21.47 -8.64 -9.66
CA VAL A 35 20.88 -7.92 -10.82
C VAL A 35 20.82 -8.83 -12.04
N GLN A 36 21.89 -9.57 -12.35
CA GLN A 36 21.91 -10.51 -13.46
C GLN A 36 20.87 -11.63 -13.31
N ALA A 37 20.68 -12.13 -12.08
CA ALA A 37 19.66 -13.13 -11.80
C ALA A 37 18.24 -12.57 -12.02
N VAL A 38 17.98 -11.31 -11.61
CA VAL A 38 16.70 -10.64 -11.86
C VAL A 38 16.50 -10.38 -13.35
N VAL A 39 17.54 -9.94 -14.09
CA VAL A 39 17.44 -9.75 -15.55
C VAL A 39 17.04 -11.05 -16.24
N LYS A 40 17.59 -12.21 -15.85
CA LYS A 40 17.19 -13.52 -16.40
C LYS A 40 15.71 -13.82 -16.16
N VAL A 41 15.18 -13.49 -14.99
CA VAL A 41 13.73 -13.63 -14.72
C VAL A 41 12.92 -12.73 -15.66
N LEU A 42 13.39 -11.50 -15.90
CA LEU A 42 12.65 -10.51 -16.70
C LEU A 42 12.63 -10.80 -18.21
N VAL A 43 13.50 -11.70 -18.71
CA VAL A 43 13.51 -12.08 -20.14
C VAL A 43 12.24 -12.86 -20.52
N ASP A 44 11.73 -13.71 -19.63
CA ASP A 44 10.68 -14.68 -19.93
C ASP A 44 9.32 -14.34 -19.26
N ILE A 45 9.12 -13.07 -18.83
CA ILE A 45 7.87 -12.67 -18.17
C ILE A 45 6.71 -12.52 -19.15
N ASP A 46 5.50 -12.81 -18.68
CA ASP A 46 4.27 -12.44 -19.39
C ASP A 46 4.04 -10.93 -19.26
N HIS A 47 3.99 -10.23 -20.38
CA HIS A 47 3.77 -8.78 -20.43
C HIS A 47 2.29 -8.38 -20.24
N ASN A 48 1.38 -9.34 -20.29
CA ASN A 48 -0.06 -9.06 -20.20
C ASN A 48 -0.61 -9.10 -18.77
N VAL A 49 0.26 -9.30 -17.77
CA VAL A 49 -0.11 -9.29 -16.35
C VAL A 49 0.29 -7.96 -15.68
N PRO A 50 -0.39 -7.58 -14.59
CA PRO A 50 0.01 -6.42 -13.78
C PRO A 50 1.42 -6.60 -13.17
N PRO A 51 2.23 -5.51 -13.09
CA PRO A 51 3.60 -5.55 -12.54
C PRO A 51 3.72 -6.21 -11.15
N PRO A 52 2.78 -6.05 -10.20
CA PRO A 52 2.87 -6.71 -8.91
C PRO A 52 2.95 -8.24 -8.97
N LEU A 53 2.35 -8.88 -9.98
CA LEU A 53 2.41 -10.34 -10.11
C LEU A 53 3.82 -10.81 -10.51
N ILE A 54 4.56 -10.01 -11.29
CA ILE A 54 5.96 -10.29 -11.64
C ILE A 54 6.89 -10.04 -10.46
N SER A 55 6.54 -9.07 -9.60
CA SER A 55 7.33 -8.72 -8.43
C SER A 55 7.62 -9.91 -7.51
N GLU A 56 6.70 -10.87 -7.38
CA GLU A 56 6.91 -12.07 -6.59
C GLU A 56 8.15 -12.86 -7.06
N TYR A 57 8.29 -13.04 -8.37
CA TYR A 57 9.44 -13.75 -8.96
C TYR A 57 10.74 -12.97 -8.79
N VAL A 58 10.66 -11.65 -9.00
CA VAL A 58 11.82 -10.74 -8.85
C VAL A 58 12.31 -10.77 -7.40
N TYR A 59 11.43 -10.51 -6.42
CA TYR A 59 11.82 -10.48 -5.02
C TYR A 59 12.13 -11.86 -4.45
N GLY A 60 11.49 -12.92 -4.93
CA GLY A 60 11.87 -14.30 -4.64
C GLY A 60 13.29 -14.60 -5.07
N THR A 61 13.72 -14.07 -6.24
CA THR A 61 15.10 -14.21 -6.74
C THR A 61 16.07 -13.38 -5.90
N ILE A 62 15.73 -12.13 -5.56
CA ILE A 62 16.54 -11.27 -4.69
C ILE A 62 16.80 -11.96 -3.34
N ARG A 63 15.74 -12.44 -2.66
CA ARG A 63 15.85 -13.12 -1.36
C ARG A 63 16.78 -14.35 -1.43
N ARG A 64 16.57 -15.22 -2.43
CA ARG A 64 17.43 -16.41 -2.61
C ARG A 64 18.90 -16.04 -2.83
N LYS A 65 19.18 -15.03 -3.64
CA LYS A 65 20.55 -14.58 -3.94
C LYS A 65 21.23 -13.91 -2.74
N LEU A 66 20.48 -13.16 -1.95
CA LEU A 66 20.99 -12.53 -0.73
C LEU A 66 21.10 -13.51 0.45
N GLY A 67 20.34 -14.61 0.44
CA GLY A 67 20.27 -15.56 1.54
C GLY A 67 19.51 -15.00 2.75
N VAL A 68 18.48 -14.16 2.53
CA VAL A 68 17.69 -13.51 3.57
C VAL A 68 16.19 -13.71 3.33
N ASP A 69 15.43 -13.94 4.40
CA ASP A 69 13.98 -14.16 4.29
C ASP A 69 13.20 -12.86 4.13
N ASP A 70 13.53 -11.83 4.88
CA ASP A 70 12.95 -10.48 4.76
C ASP A 70 14.05 -9.42 4.63
N PRO A 71 14.39 -9.01 3.39
CA PRO A 71 15.38 -7.96 3.16
C PRO A 71 15.05 -6.61 3.77
N TYR A 72 13.80 -6.36 4.11
CA TYR A 72 13.31 -5.07 4.59
C TYR A 72 12.87 -5.08 6.06
N GLY A 73 13.01 -6.19 6.80
CA GLY A 73 12.49 -6.34 8.14
C GLY A 73 12.88 -5.22 9.11
N GLU A 74 14.19 -4.93 9.23
CA GLU A 74 14.70 -3.84 10.08
C GLU A 74 14.22 -2.46 9.60
N ILE A 75 14.14 -2.27 8.29
CA ILE A 75 13.69 -1.01 7.68
C ILE A 75 12.21 -0.80 7.99
N LYS A 76 11.37 -1.81 7.83
CA LYS A 76 9.94 -1.75 8.17
C LYS A 76 9.72 -1.38 9.63
N LYS A 77 10.46 -2.02 10.53
CA LYS A 77 10.40 -1.69 11.96
C LYS A 77 10.76 -0.24 12.22
N ARG A 78 11.88 0.24 11.63
CA ARG A 78 12.29 1.66 11.74
C ARG A 78 11.21 2.61 11.20
N TYR A 79 10.58 2.29 10.07
CA TYR A 79 9.52 3.13 9.50
C TYR A 79 8.29 3.17 10.41
N ASN A 80 7.90 2.04 10.98
CA ASN A 80 6.83 1.96 11.96
C ASN A 80 7.14 2.81 13.20
N ASP A 81 8.35 2.73 13.75
CA ASP A 81 8.78 3.50 14.93
C ASP A 81 8.75 5.01 14.65
N ILE A 82 9.27 5.44 13.48
CA ILE A 82 9.21 6.85 13.06
C ILE A 82 7.76 7.30 12.94
N ALA A 83 6.91 6.55 12.24
CA ALA A 83 5.51 6.91 12.03
C ALA A 83 4.72 6.98 13.35
N MET A 84 4.94 6.04 14.27
CA MET A 84 4.34 6.06 15.62
C MET A 84 4.70 7.31 16.40
N GLY A 85 5.90 7.86 16.21
CA GLY A 85 6.32 9.13 16.81
C GLY A 85 5.50 10.35 16.38
N TYR A 86 4.70 10.23 15.30
CA TYR A 86 3.82 11.32 14.79
C TYR A 86 2.33 11.09 15.08
N LEU A 87 1.96 10.02 15.78
CA LEU A 87 0.55 9.74 16.09
C LEU A 87 -0.12 10.87 16.87
N GLU A 88 0.55 11.43 17.89
CA GLU A 88 0.00 12.53 18.66
C GLU A 88 -0.28 13.76 17.78
N PHE A 89 0.63 14.06 16.86
CA PHE A 89 0.44 15.16 15.91
C PHE A 89 -0.74 14.90 14.97
N ALA A 90 -0.83 13.68 14.42
CA ALA A 90 -1.95 13.28 13.57
C ALA A 90 -3.29 13.33 14.29
N MET A 91 -3.35 12.86 15.55
CA MET A 91 -4.55 12.93 16.38
C MET A 91 -5.00 14.35 16.66
N LYS A 92 -4.08 15.28 16.97
CA LYS A 92 -4.40 16.70 17.13
C LYS A 92 -5.01 17.32 15.85
N ARG A 93 -4.47 16.95 14.68
CA ARG A 93 -5.05 17.39 13.39
C ARG A 93 -6.46 16.83 13.16
N LEU A 94 -6.68 15.58 13.53
CA LEU A 94 -7.99 14.93 13.45
C LEU A 94 -9.03 15.61 14.37
N GLU A 95 -8.66 15.90 15.62
CA GLU A 95 -9.52 16.52 16.62
C GLU A 95 -9.92 17.97 16.24
N SER A 96 -9.06 18.67 15.51
CA SER A 96 -9.31 20.04 15.01
C SER A 96 -10.06 20.10 13.69
N SER A 97 -10.48 18.95 13.13
CA SER A 97 -11.13 18.87 11.81
C SER A 97 -12.64 18.89 11.91
N ASP A 98 -13.30 19.68 11.05
CA ASP A 98 -14.75 19.69 10.88
C ASP A 98 -15.29 18.39 10.25
N ASP A 99 -14.47 17.69 9.47
CA ASP A 99 -14.77 16.39 8.87
C ASP A 99 -13.70 15.35 9.26
N PRO A 100 -13.88 14.65 10.41
CA PRO A 100 -12.90 13.68 10.89
C PRO A 100 -12.65 12.53 9.93
N LEU A 101 -13.65 12.09 9.14
CA LEU A 101 -13.49 11.00 8.19
C LEU A 101 -12.60 11.43 7.00
N GLU A 102 -12.85 12.59 6.43
CA GLU A 102 -12.01 13.13 5.36
C GLU A 102 -10.58 13.40 5.84
N CYS A 103 -10.44 13.98 7.02
CA CYS A 103 -9.13 14.21 7.63
C CYS A 103 -8.36 12.90 7.83
N ALA A 104 -9.01 11.85 8.35
CA ALA A 104 -8.39 10.55 8.55
C ALA A 104 -7.97 9.88 7.23
N LEU A 105 -8.76 10.00 6.16
CA LEU A 105 -8.39 9.53 4.81
C LEU A 105 -7.14 10.28 4.29
N LYS A 106 -7.06 11.58 4.50
CA LYS A 106 -5.90 12.39 4.10
C LYS A 106 -4.66 12.08 4.95
N LEU A 107 -4.81 11.82 6.25
CA LEU A 107 -3.73 11.37 7.12
C LEU A 107 -3.19 10.00 6.66
N SER A 108 -4.07 9.05 6.38
CA SER A 108 -3.70 7.75 5.83
C SER A 108 -2.95 7.88 4.49
N LEU A 109 -3.38 8.82 3.62
CA LEU A 109 -2.67 9.13 2.38
C LEU A 109 -1.30 9.77 2.62
N ALA A 110 -1.16 10.64 3.63
CA ALA A 110 0.12 11.27 3.98
C ALA A 110 1.19 10.22 4.31
N GLY A 111 0.82 9.13 4.99
CA GLY A 111 1.71 8.00 5.25
C GLY A 111 2.30 7.38 3.98
N ASN A 112 1.59 7.44 2.86
CA ASN A 112 2.07 6.93 1.56
C ASN A 112 3.02 7.91 0.83
N ILE A 113 2.97 9.21 1.18
CA ILE A 113 3.87 10.24 0.64
C ILE A 113 5.21 10.22 1.34
N ILE A 114 5.21 9.99 2.65
CA ILE A 114 6.41 10.03 3.48
C ILE A 114 7.34 8.90 3.04
N ASP A 115 8.47 9.26 2.44
CA ASP A 115 9.55 8.33 2.16
C ASP A 115 10.38 8.13 3.44
N PHE A 116 9.97 7.19 4.25
CA PHE A 116 10.68 6.84 5.48
C PHE A 116 12.10 6.29 5.22
N GLY A 117 12.46 6.01 3.96
CA GLY A 117 13.77 5.51 3.55
C GLY A 117 14.79 6.59 3.23
N SER A 118 14.36 7.84 3.04
CA SER A 118 15.25 8.98 2.88
C SER A 118 15.69 9.53 4.25
N GLU A 119 16.77 10.31 4.30
CA GLU A 119 17.13 11.10 5.51
C GLU A 119 16.14 12.25 5.69
N VAL A 120 14.86 11.91 5.92
CA VAL A 120 13.79 12.90 6.10
C VAL A 120 13.94 13.54 7.48
N LYS A 121 14.12 14.86 7.51
CA LYS A 121 14.13 15.62 8.74
C LYS A 121 12.74 15.60 9.37
N ARG A 122 12.67 15.59 10.70
CA ARG A 122 11.40 15.59 11.45
C ARG A 122 10.43 16.69 11.01
N PHE A 123 10.94 17.86 10.67
CA PHE A 123 10.15 19.00 10.17
C PHE A 123 9.46 18.66 8.85
N ASP A 124 10.12 17.96 7.94
CA ASP A 124 9.59 17.64 6.61
C ASP A 124 8.39 16.69 6.69
N ILE A 125 8.37 15.77 7.66
CA ILE A 125 7.25 14.84 7.87
C ILE A 125 6.01 15.59 8.35
N MET A 126 6.15 16.47 9.36
CA MET A 126 5.03 17.26 9.87
C MET A 126 4.45 18.19 8.80
N GLU A 127 5.32 18.82 8.01
CA GLU A 127 4.91 19.66 6.90
C GLU A 127 4.17 18.86 5.82
N THR A 128 4.68 17.68 5.45
CA THR A 128 4.02 16.76 4.51
C THR A 128 2.62 16.36 4.98
N ILE A 129 2.48 16.02 6.27
CA ILE A 129 1.18 15.70 6.86
C ILE A 129 0.24 16.91 6.75
N ASN A 130 0.70 18.12 7.17
CA ASN A 130 -0.11 19.33 7.11
C ASN A 130 -0.54 19.68 5.68
N GLN A 131 0.39 19.67 4.73
CA GLN A 131 0.09 19.93 3.32
C GLN A 131 -0.93 18.93 2.77
N THR A 132 -0.75 17.63 3.04
CA THR A 132 -1.65 16.60 2.56
C THR A 132 -3.06 16.74 3.14
N VAL A 133 -3.18 17.08 4.42
CA VAL A 133 -4.49 17.29 5.07
C VAL A 133 -5.18 18.55 4.54
N ASN A 134 -4.42 19.61 4.28
CA ASN A 134 -4.98 20.90 3.80
C ASN A 134 -5.32 20.87 2.28
N GLU A 135 -4.65 20.04 1.51
CA GLU A 135 -4.92 19.87 0.09
C GLU A 135 -6.05 18.86 -0.15
N GLY A 136 -6.68 18.95 -1.32
CA GLY A 136 -7.72 18.01 -1.75
C GLY A 136 -7.13 16.76 -2.44
N PHE A 137 -8.02 15.83 -2.80
CA PHE A 137 -7.70 14.76 -3.73
C PHE A 137 -7.83 15.27 -5.18
N ASP A 138 -6.90 14.89 -6.06
CA ASP A 138 -6.99 15.20 -7.50
C ASP A 138 -8.12 14.40 -8.18
N LEU A 139 -8.34 13.15 -7.73
CA LEU A 139 -9.55 12.39 -8.01
C LEU A 139 -10.23 12.08 -6.69
N ASN A 140 -11.49 12.50 -6.53
CA ASN A 140 -12.19 12.52 -5.27
C ASN A 140 -13.59 11.91 -5.36
N ASP A 141 -13.77 10.71 -4.83
CA ASP A 141 -15.06 10.03 -4.71
C ASP A 141 -15.53 9.91 -3.23
N ILE A 142 -15.10 10.85 -2.35
CA ILE A 142 -15.38 10.77 -0.90
C ILE A 142 -16.86 10.75 -0.58
N GLU A 143 -17.68 11.49 -1.30
CA GLU A 143 -19.13 11.52 -1.07
C GLU A 143 -19.79 10.18 -1.44
N SER A 144 -19.29 9.51 -2.48
CA SER A 144 -19.72 8.15 -2.83
C SER A 144 -19.32 7.16 -1.71
N PHE A 145 -18.11 7.28 -1.19
CA PHE A 145 -17.61 6.48 -0.08
C PHE A 145 -18.45 6.67 1.18
N LYS A 146 -18.68 7.91 1.63
CA LYS A 146 -19.51 8.24 2.79
C LYS A 146 -20.92 7.65 2.67
N LYS A 147 -21.51 7.71 1.47
CA LYS A 147 -22.85 7.15 1.21
C LYS A 147 -22.87 5.63 1.35
N GLN A 148 -21.85 4.93 0.85
CA GLN A 148 -21.76 3.48 0.96
C GLN A 148 -21.42 3.06 2.39
N LEU A 149 -20.47 3.75 3.06
CA LEU A 149 -20.06 3.47 4.43
C LEU A 149 -21.23 3.49 5.43
N LYS A 150 -22.20 4.40 5.25
CA LYS A 150 -23.43 4.46 6.08
C LYS A 150 -24.28 3.18 6.04
N ARG A 151 -24.11 2.34 5.03
CA ARG A 151 -24.91 1.11 4.82
C ARG A 151 -24.07 -0.15 4.98
N ALA A 152 -22.76 -0.02 5.00
CA ALA A 152 -21.82 -1.13 5.09
C ALA A 152 -21.90 -1.79 6.47
N LYS A 153 -21.76 -3.11 6.50
CA LYS A 153 -21.62 -3.94 7.71
C LYS A 153 -20.22 -4.49 7.84
N ASN A 154 -19.53 -4.68 6.71
CA ASN A 154 -18.18 -5.23 6.63
C ASN A 154 -17.31 -4.35 5.75
N LEU A 155 -16.23 -3.81 6.31
CA LEU A 155 -15.19 -3.03 5.62
C LEU A 155 -13.90 -3.83 5.58
N VAL A 156 -13.26 -3.86 4.42
CA VAL A 156 -11.89 -4.35 4.27
C VAL A 156 -10.97 -3.17 3.95
N LEU A 157 -9.85 -3.05 4.65
CA LEU A 157 -8.72 -2.24 4.22
C LEU A 157 -7.63 -3.17 3.70
N ILE A 158 -7.22 -3.01 2.45
CA ILE A 158 -6.09 -3.72 1.86
C ILE A 158 -4.85 -2.84 2.06
N ALA A 159 -3.97 -3.25 2.99
CA ALA A 159 -2.80 -2.47 3.38
C ALA A 159 -1.74 -2.40 2.27
N ASP A 160 -0.83 -1.43 2.38
CA ASP A 160 0.34 -1.27 1.50
C ASP A 160 1.63 -1.31 2.35
N ASN A 161 2.19 -0.20 2.79
CA ASN A 161 3.54 -0.13 3.35
C ASN A 161 3.58 -0.03 4.88
N ALA A 162 4.68 -0.55 5.48
CA ALA A 162 5.08 -0.23 6.84
C ALA A 162 5.33 1.27 7.00
N GLY A 163 5.05 1.82 8.19
CA GLY A 163 5.02 3.26 8.44
C GLY A 163 3.69 3.89 7.99
N GLU A 164 3.25 3.68 6.76
CA GLU A 164 1.94 4.11 6.26
C GLU A 164 0.80 3.51 7.09
N ALA A 165 0.89 2.22 7.41
CA ALA A 165 -0.14 1.48 8.15
C ALA A 165 -0.38 2.03 9.58
N VAL A 166 0.53 2.80 10.14
CA VAL A 166 0.32 3.53 11.40
C VAL A 166 -0.77 4.59 11.24
N PHE A 167 -0.79 5.29 10.11
CA PHE A 167 -1.85 6.26 9.80
C PHE A 167 -3.14 5.58 9.31
N ASP A 168 -3.03 4.39 8.71
CA ASP A 168 -4.21 3.55 8.41
C ASP A 168 -4.92 3.12 9.70
N ARG A 169 -4.17 2.85 10.77
CA ARG A 169 -4.74 2.60 12.09
C ARG A 169 -5.57 3.80 12.57
N VAL A 170 -5.08 5.04 12.43
CA VAL A 170 -5.84 6.27 12.77
C VAL A 170 -7.13 6.35 11.96
N LEU A 171 -7.09 6.03 10.67
CA LEU A 171 -8.27 5.97 9.80
C LEU A 171 -9.29 4.94 10.31
N LEU A 172 -8.85 3.73 10.63
CA LEU A 172 -9.74 2.65 11.07
C LEU A 172 -10.31 2.92 12.47
N GLU A 173 -9.54 3.50 13.39
CA GLU A 173 -10.03 3.97 14.70
C GLU A 173 -11.11 5.04 14.54
N THR A 174 -10.94 5.95 13.58
CA THR A 174 -11.91 7.00 13.28
C THR A 174 -13.20 6.41 12.70
N ILE A 175 -13.08 5.51 11.72
CA ILE A 175 -14.23 4.82 11.13
C ILE A 175 -14.96 4.01 12.19
N GLY A 176 -14.25 3.24 13.03
CA GLY A 176 -14.87 2.44 14.09
C GLY A 176 -15.63 3.28 15.14
N ARG A 177 -15.11 4.48 15.46
CA ARG A 177 -15.83 5.43 16.34
C ARG A 177 -17.10 6.00 15.69
N LEU A 178 -17.05 6.32 14.40
CA LEU A 178 -18.20 6.87 13.68
C LEU A 178 -19.27 5.80 13.35
N TYR A 179 -18.85 4.54 13.19
CA TYR A 179 -19.68 3.41 12.79
C TYR A 179 -19.41 2.19 13.69
N PRO A 180 -19.85 2.19 14.97
CA PRO A 180 -19.48 1.15 15.95
C PRO A 180 -19.98 -0.27 15.63
N SER A 181 -20.97 -0.41 14.74
CA SER A 181 -21.48 -1.72 14.30
C SER A 181 -20.74 -2.29 13.09
N LEU A 182 -19.83 -1.51 12.47
CA LEU A 182 -19.08 -1.92 11.30
C LEU A 182 -17.98 -2.92 11.70
N LYS A 183 -17.96 -4.07 11.06
CA LYS A 183 -16.85 -5.03 11.19
C LYS A 183 -15.72 -4.61 10.26
N ILE A 184 -14.53 -4.46 10.82
CA ILE A 184 -13.35 -3.98 10.09
C ILE A 184 -12.34 -5.11 9.98
N HIS A 185 -11.89 -5.36 8.75
CA HIS A 185 -10.84 -6.32 8.43
C HIS A 185 -9.68 -5.61 7.75
N VAL A 186 -8.46 -6.06 8.00
CA VAL A 186 -7.26 -5.57 7.30
C VAL A 186 -6.56 -6.73 6.62
N PHE A 187 -6.42 -6.63 5.31
CA PHE A 187 -5.63 -7.58 4.53
C PHE A 187 -4.18 -7.14 4.50
N VAL A 188 -3.30 -8.01 4.99
CA VAL A 188 -1.84 -7.84 5.00
C VAL A 188 -1.17 -8.87 4.10
N ARG A 189 0.05 -8.62 3.67
CA ARG A 189 0.74 -9.50 2.72
C ARG A 189 0.96 -10.92 3.25
N GLY A 190 0.88 -11.90 2.36
CA GLY A 190 1.08 -13.33 2.64
C GLY A 190 2.49 -13.70 3.10
N GLY A 191 3.45 -12.82 2.87
CA GLY A 191 4.84 -12.92 3.31
C GLY A 191 5.61 -11.66 2.96
N PRO A 192 6.90 -11.58 3.34
CA PRO A 192 7.73 -10.42 3.09
C PRO A 192 7.85 -10.09 1.59
N ILE A 193 7.54 -8.86 1.24
CA ILE A 193 7.67 -8.29 -0.09
C ILE A 193 7.93 -6.78 0.03
N ILE A 194 9.02 -6.28 -0.49
CA ILE A 194 9.44 -4.88 -0.32
C ILE A 194 9.27 -4.45 1.15
N ASN A 195 8.75 -3.25 1.38
CA ASN A 195 8.40 -2.73 2.70
C ASN A 195 6.89 -2.85 3.01
N ASP A 196 6.17 -3.73 2.32
CA ASP A 196 4.74 -3.96 2.55
C ASP A 196 4.47 -4.59 3.92
N VAL A 197 3.30 -4.30 4.47
CA VAL A 197 2.88 -4.76 5.80
C VAL A 197 2.60 -6.26 5.81
N THR A 198 3.25 -6.96 6.73
CA THR A 198 2.94 -8.35 7.09
C THR A 198 2.12 -8.41 8.39
N ILE A 199 1.70 -9.62 8.79
CA ILE A 199 0.93 -9.81 10.01
C ILE A 199 1.69 -9.35 11.27
N ASP A 200 3.01 -9.54 11.30
CA ASP A 200 3.86 -9.17 12.43
C ASP A 200 4.03 -7.65 12.50
N ASP A 201 4.22 -6.99 11.36
CA ASP A 201 4.27 -5.52 11.27
C ASP A 201 2.96 -4.90 11.76
N ALA A 202 1.80 -5.45 11.32
CA ALA A 202 0.47 -4.98 11.70
C ALA A 202 0.22 -5.12 13.21
N LYS A 203 0.60 -6.24 13.81
CA LYS A 203 0.53 -6.45 15.27
C LYS A 203 1.47 -5.51 16.02
N TYR A 204 2.68 -5.30 15.51
CA TYR A 204 3.66 -4.42 16.12
C TYR A 204 3.13 -2.99 16.32
N ILE A 205 2.40 -2.46 15.33
CA ILE A 205 1.80 -1.13 15.40
C ILE A 205 0.41 -1.11 16.06
N GLY A 206 -0.09 -2.25 16.57
CA GLY A 206 -1.37 -2.38 17.25
C GLY A 206 -2.60 -2.27 16.33
N LEU A 207 -2.47 -2.64 15.06
CA LEU A 207 -3.57 -2.64 14.10
C LEU A 207 -4.61 -3.73 14.41
N ASP A 208 -4.18 -4.82 15.07
CA ASP A 208 -5.01 -5.90 15.58
C ASP A 208 -5.99 -5.49 16.70
N ARG A 209 -5.79 -4.32 17.30
CA ARG A 209 -6.68 -3.77 18.34
C ARG A 209 -7.91 -3.09 17.76
N VAL A 210 -7.87 -2.74 16.47
CA VAL A 210 -8.91 -1.95 15.80
C VAL A 210 -9.57 -2.67 14.64
N ALA A 211 -8.97 -3.79 14.18
CA ALA A 211 -9.46 -4.57 13.06
C ALA A 211 -9.05 -6.04 13.17
N HIS A 212 -9.81 -6.91 12.51
CA HIS A 212 -9.42 -8.30 12.33
C HIS A 212 -8.38 -8.40 11.22
N LEU A 213 -7.18 -8.91 11.53
CA LEU A 213 -6.09 -9.05 10.58
C LEU A 213 -6.23 -10.34 9.78
N VAL A 214 -6.15 -10.24 8.46
CA VAL A 214 -6.24 -11.35 7.52
C VAL A 214 -5.00 -11.38 6.64
N LYS A 215 -4.33 -12.51 6.63
CA LYS A 215 -3.15 -12.72 5.79
C LYS A 215 -3.60 -13.10 4.37
N THR A 216 -3.11 -12.39 3.35
CA THR A 216 -3.28 -12.81 1.95
C THR A 216 -2.41 -14.02 1.64
N HIS A 217 -2.73 -14.75 0.57
CA HIS A 217 -2.07 -16.05 0.33
C HIS A 217 -0.62 -15.89 -0.19
N ARG A 218 -0.34 -14.91 -1.05
CA ARG A 218 0.96 -14.76 -1.73
C ARG A 218 1.67 -13.44 -1.37
N PRO A 219 3.02 -13.43 -1.39
CA PRO A 219 3.82 -12.23 -1.16
C PRO A 219 3.96 -11.43 -2.46
N ILE A 220 2.89 -10.73 -2.87
CA ILE A 220 2.89 -9.79 -3.99
C ILE A 220 2.64 -8.36 -3.46
N PRO A 221 3.25 -7.31 -4.03
CA PRO A 221 3.00 -5.93 -3.62
C PRO A 221 1.70 -5.40 -4.24
N GLY A 222 0.62 -6.12 -4.02
CA GLY A 222 -0.72 -5.91 -4.54
C GLY A 222 -1.66 -6.98 -4.00
N PHE A 223 -2.94 -6.84 -4.28
CA PHE A 223 -3.96 -7.83 -3.93
C PHE A 223 -4.59 -8.38 -5.21
N TRP A 224 -4.54 -9.71 -5.37
CA TRP A 224 -5.12 -10.39 -6.51
C TRP A 224 -6.20 -11.37 -6.02
N PRO A 225 -7.49 -11.09 -6.27
CA PRO A 225 -8.58 -11.89 -5.71
C PRO A 225 -8.52 -13.39 -6.06
N ALA A 226 -7.97 -13.72 -7.23
CA ALA A 226 -7.79 -15.12 -7.64
C ALA A 226 -6.75 -15.89 -6.80
N TYR A 227 -5.91 -15.18 -6.01
CA TYR A 227 -4.96 -15.78 -5.06
C TYR A 227 -5.47 -15.78 -3.62
N CYS A 228 -6.70 -15.30 -3.43
CA CYS A 228 -7.34 -15.32 -2.12
C CYS A 228 -7.90 -16.72 -1.87
N GLU A 229 -7.59 -17.31 -0.73
CA GLU A 229 -8.05 -18.62 -0.30
C GLU A 229 -8.67 -18.55 1.10
N ASP A 230 -9.43 -19.54 1.48
CA ASP A 230 -10.00 -19.72 2.82
C ASP A 230 -10.66 -18.46 3.39
N GLU A 231 -10.18 -18.00 4.54
CA GLU A 231 -10.72 -16.84 5.25
C GLU A 231 -10.63 -15.54 4.43
N CYS A 232 -9.50 -15.32 3.74
CA CYS A 232 -9.32 -14.17 2.87
C CYS A 232 -10.40 -14.11 1.78
N LYS A 233 -10.65 -15.26 1.12
CA LYS A 233 -11.68 -15.37 0.06
C LYS A 233 -13.07 -15.10 0.59
N ARG A 234 -13.43 -15.73 1.71
CA ARG A 234 -14.74 -15.55 2.33
C ARG A 234 -14.99 -14.09 2.70
N ILE A 235 -14.02 -13.43 3.38
CA ILE A 235 -14.16 -12.04 3.80
C ILE A 235 -14.21 -11.09 2.58
N TYR A 236 -13.40 -11.34 1.55
CA TYR A 236 -13.43 -10.54 0.32
C TYR A 236 -14.79 -10.63 -0.40
N ASP A 237 -15.36 -11.84 -0.48
CA ASP A 237 -16.64 -12.04 -1.15
C ASP A 237 -17.81 -11.43 -0.36
N GLU A 238 -17.77 -11.46 0.98
CA GLU A 238 -18.82 -10.99 1.88
C GLU A 238 -18.72 -9.51 2.27
N CYS A 239 -17.60 -8.82 1.97
CA CYS A 239 -17.45 -7.42 2.35
C CYS A 239 -18.33 -6.49 1.50
N ASP A 240 -18.79 -5.40 2.14
CA ASP A 240 -19.62 -4.38 1.50
C ASP A 240 -18.80 -3.24 0.91
N LEU A 241 -17.60 -3.01 1.45
CA LEU A 241 -16.78 -1.85 1.12
C LEU A 241 -15.29 -2.18 1.28
N ILE A 242 -14.46 -1.67 0.37
CA ILE A 242 -13.01 -1.92 0.35
C ILE A 242 -12.26 -0.60 0.20
N ILE A 243 -11.36 -0.30 1.13
CA ILE A 243 -10.32 0.72 0.94
C ILE A 243 -9.06 0.02 0.49
N SER A 244 -8.60 0.31 -0.71
CA SER A 244 -7.42 -0.29 -1.32
C SER A 244 -6.26 0.70 -1.31
N LYS A 245 -5.24 0.44 -0.47
CA LYS A 245 -4.09 1.30 -0.27
C LYS A 245 -2.98 1.03 -1.28
N GLY A 246 -2.33 2.11 -1.74
CA GLY A 246 -1.13 2.02 -2.54
C GLY A 246 -1.33 1.70 -4.03
N GLN A 247 -0.30 2.04 -4.82
CA GLN A 247 -0.35 1.90 -6.27
C GLN A 247 -0.34 0.43 -6.71
N GLY A 248 0.35 -0.46 -6.00
CA GLY A 248 0.41 -1.88 -6.37
C GLY A 248 -0.97 -2.55 -6.29
N ASN A 249 -1.77 -2.24 -5.27
CA ASN A 249 -3.15 -2.71 -5.18
C ASN A 249 -4.04 -2.10 -6.28
N PHE A 250 -3.81 -0.82 -6.66
CA PHE A 250 -4.48 -0.21 -7.82
C PHE A 250 -4.16 -0.97 -9.10
N GLU A 251 -2.90 -1.29 -9.35
CA GLU A 251 -2.45 -1.99 -10.57
C GLU A 251 -3.07 -3.38 -10.70
N THR A 252 -3.33 -4.07 -9.59
CA THR A 252 -3.93 -5.41 -9.60
C THR A 252 -5.46 -5.38 -9.65
N LEU A 253 -6.12 -4.37 -9.09
CA LEU A 253 -7.58 -4.36 -8.94
C LEU A 253 -8.31 -3.49 -9.97
N THR A 254 -7.63 -2.56 -10.64
CA THR A 254 -8.32 -1.57 -11.49
C THR A 254 -9.02 -2.17 -12.71
N GLU A 255 -8.55 -3.32 -13.22
CA GLU A 255 -9.19 -4.03 -14.33
C GLU A 255 -10.35 -4.93 -13.88
N ILE A 256 -10.49 -5.17 -12.58
CA ILE A 256 -11.58 -5.94 -12.00
C ILE A 256 -12.70 -4.94 -11.69
N LYS A 257 -13.81 -5.02 -12.41
CA LYS A 257 -14.97 -4.15 -12.13
C LYS A 257 -15.58 -4.54 -10.78
N ASP A 258 -15.26 -3.75 -9.74
CA ASP A 258 -15.76 -3.94 -8.38
C ASP A 258 -16.00 -2.57 -7.73
N GLU A 259 -17.26 -2.13 -7.73
CA GLU A 259 -17.65 -0.81 -7.23
C GLU A 259 -17.55 -0.69 -5.69
N ARG A 260 -17.28 -1.79 -4.97
CA ARG A 260 -16.99 -1.78 -3.53
C ARG A 260 -15.61 -1.19 -3.24
N VAL A 261 -14.69 -1.21 -4.22
CA VAL A 261 -13.29 -0.80 -4.07
C VAL A 261 -13.14 0.71 -4.24
N PHE A 262 -12.53 1.34 -3.25
CA PHE A 262 -12.06 2.72 -3.27
C PHE A 262 -10.54 2.74 -3.14
N PHE A 263 -9.86 3.20 -4.16
CA PHE A 263 -8.41 3.33 -4.19
C PHE A 263 -7.96 4.58 -3.44
N LEU A 264 -7.02 4.43 -2.51
CA LEU A 264 -6.40 5.52 -1.75
C LEU A 264 -4.88 5.46 -1.88
N PHE A 265 -4.32 6.27 -2.78
CA PHE A 265 -2.88 6.22 -3.07
C PHE A 265 -2.36 7.49 -3.77
N ILE A 266 -1.02 7.58 -3.84
CA ILE A 266 -0.29 8.58 -4.63
C ILE A 266 0.24 7.94 -5.92
N VAL A 267 0.07 8.62 -7.03
CA VAL A 267 0.56 8.18 -8.34
C VAL A 267 2.08 8.31 -8.41
N LYS A 268 2.81 7.18 -8.43
CA LYS A 268 4.29 7.14 -8.37
C LYS A 268 4.97 7.04 -9.73
N CYS A 269 4.27 6.63 -10.80
CA CYS A 269 4.86 6.44 -12.12
C CYS A 269 4.04 7.04 -13.25
N ARG A 270 4.70 7.24 -14.42
CA ARG A 270 4.05 7.81 -15.61
C ARG A 270 3.00 6.88 -16.22
N VAL A 271 3.18 5.56 -16.11
CA VAL A 271 2.21 4.59 -16.65
C VAL A 271 0.86 4.77 -15.99
N VAL A 272 0.83 4.78 -14.64
CA VAL A 272 -0.42 4.99 -13.88
C VAL A 272 -0.95 6.42 -14.04
N ALA A 273 -0.08 7.43 -14.10
CA ALA A 273 -0.48 8.80 -14.37
C ALA A 273 -1.24 8.93 -15.70
N ASN A 274 -0.68 8.36 -16.77
CA ASN A 274 -1.32 8.34 -18.10
C ASN A 274 -2.61 7.52 -18.12
N TYR A 275 -2.63 6.39 -17.39
CA TYR A 275 -3.83 5.57 -17.27
C TYR A 275 -5.00 6.33 -16.66
N LEU A 276 -4.74 7.10 -15.59
CA LEU A 276 -5.76 7.89 -14.89
C LEU A 276 -6.01 9.28 -15.51
N GLY A 277 -5.17 9.74 -16.43
CA GLY A 277 -5.25 11.11 -16.98
C GLY A 277 -4.88 12.20 -15.97
N VAL A 278 -3.97 11.90 -15.05
CA VAL A 278 -3.50 12.81 -13.98
C VAL A 278 -2.00 13.04 -14.04
N LYS A 279 -1.49 13.96 -13.23
CA LYS A 279 -0.04 14.17 -13.07
C LYS A 279 0.57 13.12 -12.15
N LYS A 280 1.87 12.87 -12.30
CA LYS A 280 2.65 12.14 -11.30
C LYS A 280 2.54 12.87 -9.95
N TYR A 281 2.44 12.09 -8.87
CA TYR A 281 2.20 12.54 -7.50
C TYR A 281 0.77 13.05 -7.23
N ALA A 282 -0.17 12.85 -8.16
CA ALA A 282 -1.59 13.09 -7.90
C ALA A 282 -2.10 12.23 -6.74
N LYS A 283 -2.95 12.82 -5.92
CA LYS A 283 -3.59 12.24 -4.74
C LYS A 283 -4.93 11.64 -5.13
N ILE A 284 -5.07 10.35 -4.99
CA ILE A 284 -6.22 9.62 -5.51
C ILE A 284 -7.07 9.07 -4.36
N PHE A 285 -8.35 9.42 -4.34
CA PHE A 285 -9.39 8.70 -3.64
C PHE A 285 -10.53 8.43 -4.62
N LYS A 286 -10.50 7.27 -5.26
CA LYS A 286 -11.34 6.98 -6.42
C LYS A 286 -12.02 5.62 -6.31
N GLN A 287 -13.34 5.59 -6.57
CA GLN A 287 -14.11 4.36 -6.68
C GLN A 287 -13.74 3.59 -7.97
N ASN A 288 -13.64 2.28 -7.87
CA ASN A 288 -13.40 1.40 -9.02
C ASN A 288 -14.70 1.10 -9.78
N ARG A 289 -15.06 1.94 -10.72
CA ARG A 289 -16.24 1.75 -11.58
C ARG A 289 -15.94 0.92 -12.83
N GLY A 290 -14.73 0.36 -12.93
CA GLY A 290 -14.21 -0.20 -14.17
C GLY A 290 -13.95 0.89 -15.22
N ARG A 291 -13.61 0.46 -16.42
CA ARG A 291 -13.57 1.31 -17.62
C ARG A 291 -14.81 1.14 -18.44
#